data_5aa90174733e8fc8edfd54bb6643b664
#
_entry.id   5aa90174733e8fc8edfd54bb6643b664
#
_cell.length_a   1.000
_cell.length_b   1.000
_cell.length_c   1.000
_cell.angle_alpha   90.00
_cell.angle_beta   90.00
_cell.angle_gamma   90.00
#
_symmetry.space_group_name_H-M   'P 1'
#
loop_
_entity.id
_entity.type
_entity.pdbx_description
1 polymer ?
#
loop_
_entity_poly.entity_id
_entity_poly.type
_entity_poly.pdbx_seq_one_letter_code
_entity_poly.pdbx_strand_id
1 'polypeptide(L)'
;MTSEHILIVNAVFYLVLLWMAFRYLNKKSFRGSNIILALYAFSGISAYLFYLQPYIVQTVHYQKLSLEAYVYFASAFLMMMAPIWQYEKEEKGCIYIVRGSFLFPTMKILLAVQIFLYVTLLPSVISVLSSNMGDLRSDAASDGNQTTLALPGIVQRVLFIYMGIRTVVTIMAVYTFVFIKQNKKLVRWFFYSSVLMPVYLSLLYVMRSYILFQFFLVAFLIVILKDYVSKRTKRVILIIGMVLGIGASAILISISNSRFSDMAEFFYYKYAGETFVNFGGEMWNHLKGTTNGSVYFPLINHLLGGHTETFKTLWEKWDYINGATNIDSHIFYGGIGGLVIEFGYVKTLLIIGFVCFVIYSILKKHNYISLPNLLLIGFLAHFLISGAFLFVFQGGWGNMEIIFFLLSYFIFKSISKVQN
;
A
#
# COMPACT_ATOMS: atom_id res chain seq x y z
N MET A 1 5.85 30.95 10.99
CA MET A 1 4.71 30.03 11.11
C MET A 1 5.08 29.00 12.17
N THR A 2 4.20 28.71 13.12
CA THR A 2 4.46 27.66 14.13
C THR A 2 4.25 26.29 13.52
N SER A 3 4.83 25.23 14.13
CA SER A 3 4.64 23.85 13.67
C SER A 3 3.15 23.45 13.62
N GLU A 4 2.35 23.88 14.58
CA GLU A 4 0.90 23.67 14.60
C GLU A 4 0.20 24.28 13.38
N HIS A 5 0.53 25.54 13.04
CA HIS A 5 -0.03 26.18 11.85
C HIS A 5 0.33 25.45 10.56
N ILE A 6 1.54 24.90 10.48
CA ILE A 6 1.98 24.12 9.32
C ILE A 6 1.14 22.84 9.19
N LEU A 7 0.87 22.12 10.28
CA LEU A 7 0.04 20.91 10.27
C LEU A 7 -1.41 21.21 9.93
N ILE A 8 -1.96 22.32 10.43
CA ILE A 8 -3.31 22.77 10.05
C ILE A 8 -3.36 23.06 8.55
N VAL A 9 -2.38 23.78 8.00
CA VAL A 9 -2.31 24.06 6.55
C VAL A 9 -2.21 22.77 5.75
N ASN A 10 -1.40 21.80 6.19
CA ASN A 10 -1.31 20.50 5.54
C ASN A 10 -2.64 19.74 5.55
N ALA A 11 -3.33 19.69 6.69
CA ALA A 11 -4.65 19.06 6.79
C ALA A 11 -5.70 19.72 5.90
N VAL A 12 -5.76 21.06 5.93
CA VAL A 12 -6.65 21.88 5.11
C VAL A 12 -6.36 21.68 3.63
N PHE A 13 -5.09 21.58 3.22
CA PHE A 13 -4.71 21.32 1.84
C PHE A 13 -5.36 20.04 1.29
N TYR A 14 -5.26 18.92 2.00
CA TYR A 14 -5.87 17.66 1.55
C TYR A 14 -7.40 17.67 1.62
N LEU A 15 -8.00 18.38 2.60
CA LEU A 15 -9.45 18.57 2.66
C LEU A 15 -9.96 19.41 1.46
N VAL A 16 -9.25 20.47 1.12
CA VAL A 16 -9.57 21.32 -0.04
C VAL A 16 -9.41 20.53 -1.33
N LEU A 17 -8.33 19.73 -1.47
CA LEU A 17 -8.15 18.86 -2.62
C LEU A 17 -9.27 17.82 -2.75
N LEU A 18 -9.68 17.20 -1.64
CA LEU A 18 -10.80 16.25 -1.62
C LEU A 18 -12.10 16.93 -2.08
N TRP A 19 -12.40 18.12 -1.55
CA TRP A 19 -13.57 18.90 -1.92
C TRP A 19 -13.52 19.30 -3.40
N MET A 20 -12.39 19.82 -3.88
CA MET A 20 -12.19 20.20 -5.28
C MET A 20 -12.30 18.98 -6.21
N ALA A 21 -11.69 17.85 -5.87
CA ALA A 21 -11.79 16.63 -6.65
C ALA A 21 -13.25 16.18 -6.75
N PHE A 22 -13.99 16.16 -5.65
CA PHE A 22 -15.40 15.78 -5.65
C PHE A 22 -16.26 16.77 -6.48
N ARG A 23 -16.07 18.07 -6.29
CA ARG A 23 -16.93 19.09 -6.91
C ARG A 23 -16.63 19.31 -8.39
N TYR A 24 -15.38 19.41 -8.75
CA TYR A 24 -14.95 19.85 -10.09
C TYR A 24 -14.41 18.73 -10.96
N LEU A 25 -13.48 17.94 -10.46
CA LEU A 25 -12.85 16.87 -11.26
C LEU A 25 -13.81 15.69 -11.49
N ASN A 26 -14.57 15.32 -10.48
CA ASN A 26 -15.44 14.15 -10.51
C ASN A 26 -16.91 14.47 -10.80
N LYS A 27 -17.24 15.71 -11.15
CA LYS A 27 -18.60 16.16 -11.48
C LYS A 27 -19.64 15.69 -10.45
N LYS A 28 -19.35 15.87 -9.16
CA LYS A 28 -20.16 15.41 -8.00
C LYS A 28 -20.36 13.88 -7.93
N SER A 29 -19.53 13.10 -8.60
CA SER A 29 -19.52 11.64 -8.54
C SER A 29 -18.40 11.16 -7.65
N PHE A 30 -18.65 10.24 -6.74
CA PHE A 30 -17.58 9.61 -5.93
C PHE A 30 -16.75 8.69 -6.81
N ARG A 31 -15.42 8.90 -6.81
CA ARG A 31 -14.44 8.14 -7.61
C ARG A 31 -13.32 7.58 -6.74
N GLY A 32 -12.48 6.71 -7.29
CA GLY A 32 -11.38 6.08 -6.56
C GLY A 32 -10.38 7.10 -5.98
N SER A 33 -10.07 8.17 -6.72
CA SER A 33 -9.23 9.27 -6.24
C SER A 33 -9.73 9.89 -4.93
N ASN A 34 -11.05 9.94 -4.70
CA ASN A 34 -11.61 10.45 -3.45
C ASN A 34 -11.24 9.58 -2.24
N ILE A 35 -11.07 8.27 -2.42
CA ILE A 35 -10.63 7.35 -1.35
C ILE A 35 -9.21 7.71 -0.91
N ILE A 36 -8.30 7.90 -1.87
CA ILE A 36 -6.90 8.26 -1.58
C ILE A 36 -6.84 9.64 -0.90
N LEU A 37 -7.54 10.62 -1.45
CA LEU A 37 -7.59 11.97 -0.87
C LEU A 37 -8.19 12.00 0.54
N ALA A 38 -9.24 11.22 0.78
CA ALA A 38 -9.84 11.09 2.11
C ALA A 38 -8.86 10.47 3.11
N LEU A 39 -8.07 9.48 2.66
CA LEU A 39 -7.04 8.86 3.49
C LEU A 39 -5.95 9.87 3.87
N TYR A 40 -5.46 10.66 2.92
CA TYR A 40 -4.44 11.69 3.18
C TYR A 40 -4.99 12.85 4.02
N ALA A 41 -6.26 13.25 3.82
CA ALA A 41 -6.93 14.24 4.68
C ALA A 41 -7.06 13.71 6.13
N PHE A 42 -7.45 12.45 6.29
CA PHE A 42 -7.49 11.79 7.60
C PHE A 42 -6.09 11.74 8.25
N SER A 43 -5.05 11.35 7.50
CA SER A 43 -3.68 11.34 7.99
C SER A 43 -3.19 12.75 8.35
N GLY A 44 -3.54 13.78 7.58
CA GLY A 44 -3.20 15.18 7.89
C GLY A 44 -3.85 15.68 9.18
N ILE A 45 -5.14 15.36 9.40
CA ILE A 45 -5.85 15.68 10.65
C ILE A 45 -5.22 14.90 11.82
N SER A 46 -4.94 13.61 11.63
CA SER A 46 -4.31 12.78 12.66
C SER A 46 -2.91 13.27 13.02
N ALA A 47 -2.15 13.81 12.05
CA ALA A 47 -0.84 14.41 12.31
C ALA A 47 -0.94 15.63 13.24
N TYR A 48 -1.94 16.48 13.03
CA TYR A 48 -2.21 17.61 13.93
C TYR A 48 -2.59 17.15 15.34
N LEU A 49 -3.53 16.19 15.43
CA LEU A 49 -3.96 15.64 16.73
C LEU A 49 -2.83 14.89 17.44
N PHE A 50 -2.00 14.16 16.72
CA PHE A 50 -0.82 13.49 17.24
C PHE A 50 0.19 14.50 17.82
N TYR A 51 0.46 15.57 17.09
CA TYR A 51 1.39 16.62 17.52
C TYR A 51 0.94 17.34 18.79
N LEU A 52 -0.39 17.45 19.02
CA LEU A 52 -0.95 18.07 20.23
C LEU A 52 -0.97 17.15 21.46
N GLN A 53 -0.60 15.87 21.34
CA GLN A 53 -0.63 14.95 22.48
C GLN A 53 0.38 15.40 23.56
N PRO A 54 -0.02 15.45 24.85
CA PRO A 54 0.86 15.89 25.94
C PRO A 54 2.18 15.12 26.03
N TYR A 55 2.14 13.81 25.73
CA TYR A 55 3.33 12.96 25.70
C TYR A 55 4.35 13.43 24.66
N ILE A 56 3.90 13.83 23.46
CA ILE A 56 4.76 14.37 22.41
C ILE A 56 5.38 15.70 22.85
N VAL A 57 4.56 16.59 23.40
CA VAL A 57 5.03 17.91 23.86
C VAL A 57 6.08 17.77 24.98
N GLN A 58 5.94 16.78 25.86
CA GLN A 58 6.81 16.61 27.04
C GLN A 58 8.04 15.75 26.79
N THR A 59 7.97 14.72 25.95
CA THR A 59 9.01 13.69 25.82
C THR A 59 9.76 13.71 24.50
N VAL A 60 9.14 14.20 23.45
CA VAL A 60 9.73 14.25 22.12
C VAL A 60 9.90 15.72 21.76
N HIS A 61 11.11 16.22 21.84
CA HIS A 61 11.47 17.53 21.29
C HIS A 61 11.36 17.47 19.77
N TYR A 62 10.12 17.44 19.25
CA TYR A 62 9.93 17.58 17.82
C TYR A 62 10.52 18.90 17.38
N GLN A 63 11.47 18.80 16.51
CA GLN A 63 12.09 19.95 15.89
C GLN A 63 11.04 20.75 15.14
N LYS A 64 11.35 22.00 14.91
CA LYS A 64 10.50 22.90 14.13
C LYS A 64 10.17 22.28 12.78
N LEU A 65 8.90 22.07 12.50
CA LEU A 65 8.42 21.59 11.21
C LEU A 65 8.69 22.62 10.12
N SER A 66 9.09 22.17 8.94
CA SER A 66 9.33 23.01 7.77
C SER A 66 8.16 23.00 6.81
N LEU A 67 7.67 24.16 6.40
CA LEU A 67 6.65 24.28 5.37
C LEU A 67 7.13 23.71 4.01
N GLU A 68 8.41 23.88 3.71
CA GLU A 68 9.02 23.38 2.47
C GLU A 68 8.91 21.85 2.36
N ALA A 69 9.04 21.13 3.48
CA ALA A 69 8.83 19.70 3.53
C ALA A 69 7.41 19.29 3.06
N TYR A 70 6.40 20.03 3.48
CA TYR A 70 5.03 19.75 3.11
C TYR A 70 4.73 20.15 1.68
N VAL A 71 5.33 21.24 1.17
CA VAL A 71 5.25 21.60 -0.26
C VAL A 71 5.91 20.52 -1.12
N TYR A 72 7.06 20.01 -0.70
CA TYR A 72 7.73 18.90 -1.38
C TYR A 72 6.84 17.63 -1.39
N PHE A 73 6.34 17.24 -0.23
CA PHE A 73 5.49 16.06 -0.08
C PHE A 73 4.21 16.18 -0.93
N ALA A 74 3.55 17.35 -0.89
CA ALA A 74 2.37 17.66 -1.69
C ALA A 74 2.68 17.59 -3.19
N SER A 75 3.83 18.11 -3.63
CA SER A 75 4.24 18.04 -5.04
C SER A 75 4.43 16.61 -5.52
N ALA A 76 5.12 15.76 -4.76
CA ALA A 76 5.27 14.35 -5.07
C ALA A 76 3.93 13.61 -5.09
N PHE A 77 3.05 13.90 -4.14
CA PHE A 77 1.69 13.35 -4.07
C PHE A 77 0.86 13.75 -5.30
N LEU A 78 0.86 15.02 -5.70
CA LEU A 78 0.12 15.52 -6.86
C LEU A 78 0.62 14.89 -8.16
N MET A 79 1.93 14.71 -8.32
CA MET A 79 2.51 14.01 -9.47
C MET A 79 1.96 12.57 -9.57
N MET A 80 1.86 11.86 -8.45
CA MET A 80 1.32 10.49 -8.42
C MET A 80 -0.20 10.43 -8.62
N MET A 81 -0.94 11.46 -8.21
CA MET A 81 -2.38 11.56 -8.43
C MET A 81 -2.75 11.89 -9.88
N ALA A 82 -1.89 12.55 -10.63
CA ALA A 82 -2.17 12.99 -11.99
C ALA A 82 -2.57 11.85 -12.96
N PRO A 83 -1.87 10.69 -13.01
CA PRO A 83 -2.29 9.56 -13.85
C PRO A 83 -3.65 8.97 -13.43
N ILE A 84 -3.96 8.97 -12.12
CA ILE A 84 -5.24 8.47 -11.59
C ILE A 84 -6.38 9.39 -12.05
N TRP A 85 -6.23 10.70 -11.89
CA TRP A 85 -7.22 11.68 -12.35
C TRP A 85 -7.40 11.64 -13.87
N GLN A 86 -6.32 11.49 -14.63
CA GLN A 86 -6.41 11.33 -16.08
C GLN A 86 -7.20 10.08 -16.45
N TYR A 87 -6.95 8.95 -15.77
CA TYR A 87 -7.70 7.73 -16.01
C TYR A 87 -9.19 7.87 -15.68
N GLU A 88 -9.52 8.57 -14.59
CA GLU A 88 -10.91 8.75 -14.14
C GLU A 88 -11.69 9.80 -14.92
N LYS A 89 -11.01 10.81 -15.50
CA LYS A 89 -11.64 11.91 -16.22
C LYS A 89 -12.29 11.48 -17.53
N GLU A 90 -11.65 10.55 -18.22
CA GLU A 90 -12.04 10.16 -19.56
C GLU A 90 -13.11 9.06 -19.54
N GLU A 91 -14.13 9.22 -20.39
CA GLU A 91 -15.11 8.16 -20.65
C GLU A 91 -14.42 7.04 -21.44
N LYS A 92 -14.60 5.81 -20.99
CA LYS A 92 -13.94 4.65 -21.59
C LYS A 92 -14.75 4.15 -22.77
N GLY A 93 -14.18 4.29 -23.97
CA GLY A 93 -14.84 3.94 -25.24
C GLY A 93 -15.02 2.44 -25.45
N CYS A 94 -14.15 1.59 -24.89
CA CYS A 94 -14.20 0.16 -25.08
C CYS A 94 -13.55 -0.62 -23.94
N ILE A 95 -13.82 -1.93 -23.90
CA ILE A 95 -13.25 -2.87 -22.93
C ILE A 95 -12.38 -3.87 -23.69
N TYR A 96 -11.12 -4.00 -23.26
CA TYR A 96 -10.21 -5.03 -23.74
C TYR A 96 -10.18 -6.19 -22.77
N ILE A 97 -10.57 -7.37 -23.23
CA ILE A 97 -10.59 -8.58 -22.41
C ILE A 97 -9.35 -9.42 -22.68
N VAL A 98 -8.74 -9.91 -21.60
CA VAL A 98 -7.69 -10.92 -21.67
C VAL A 98 -8.25 -12.23 -22.21
N ARG A 99 -7.51 -12.88 -23.12
CA ARG A 99 -7.95 -14.17 -23.71
C ARG A 99 -8.24 -15.21 -22.63
N GLY A 100 -9.41 -15.83 -22.68
CA GLY A 100 -9.84 -16.84 -21.71
C GLY A 100 -8.93 -18.06 -21.66
N SER A 101 -8.31 -18.44 -22.82
CA SER A 101 -7.34 -19.54 -22.91
C SER A 101 -6.11 -19.36 -22.01
N PHE A 102 -5.75 -18.12 -21.72
CA PHE A 102 -4.65 -17.80 -20.77
C PHE A 102 -5.20 -17.51 -19.37
N LEU A 103 -6.29 -16.77 -19.30
CA LEU A 103 -6.83 -16.25 -18.03
C LEU A 103 -7.32 -17.37 -17.09
N PHE A 104 -8.08 -18.35 -17.62
CA PHE A 104 -8.63 -19.42 -16.78
C PHE A 104 -7.57 -20.36 -16.21
N PRO A 105 -6.56 -20.83 -16.96
CA PRO A 105 -5.43 -21.58 -16.37
C PRO A 105 -4.70 -20.78 -15.30
N THR A 106 -4.41 -19.51 -15.55
CA THR A 106 -3.74 -18.63 -14.57
C THR A 106 -4.55 -18.52 -13.28
N MET A 107 -5.88 -18.29 -13.37
CA MET A 107 -6.75 -18.24 -12.20
C MET A 107 -6.76 -19.57 -11.43
N LYS A 108 -6.79 -20.73 -12.12
CA LYS A 108 -6.75 -22.05 -11.47
C LYS A 108 -5.44 -22.28 -10.72
N ILE A 109 -4.30 -21.92 -11.34
CA ILE A 109 -2.98 -22.05 -10.71
C ILE A 109 -2.90 -21.15 -9.47
N LEU A 110 -3.28 -19.88 -9.60
CA LEU A 110 -3.24 -18.95 -8.47
C LEU A 110 -4.18 -19.37 -7.34
N LEU A 111 -5.38 -19.86 -7.67
CA LEU A 111 -6.31 -20.38 -6.67
C LEU A 111 -5.74 -21.64 -5.98
N ALA A 112 -5.11 -22.55 -6.72
CA ALA A 112 -4.46 -23.72 -6.15
C ALA A 112 -3.32 -23.32 -5.20
N VAL A 113 -2.51 -22.34 -5.57
CA VAL A 113 -1.45 -21.76 -4.70
C VAL A 113 -2.06 -21.16 -3.43
N GLN A 114 -3.16 -20.41 -3.54
CA GLN A 114 -3.84 -19.83 -2.38
C GLN A 114 -4.39 -20.93 -1.44
N ILE A 115 -5.06 -21.95 -2.00
CA ILE A 115 -5.57 -23.09 -1.20
C ILE A 115 -4.41 -23.81 -0.51
N PHE A 116 -3.32 -24.06 -1.21
CA PHE A 116 -2.12 -24.66 -0.63
C PHE A 116 -1.61 -23.83 0.55
N LEU A 117 -1.48 -22.51 0.40
CA LEU A 117 -1.06 -21.61 1.49
C LEU A 117 -2.08 -21.57 2.64
N TYR A 118 -3.38 -21.53 2.37
CA TYR A 118 -4.39 -21.59 3.44
C TYR A 118 -4.24 -22.85 4.30
N VAL A 119 -4.06 -24.00 3.66
CA VAL A 119 -3.96 -25.29 4.36
C VAL A 119 -2.63 -25.39 5.12
N THR A 120 -1.51 -25.09 4.46
CA THR A 120 -0.18 -25.28 5.06
C THR A 120 0.15 -24.28 6.15
N LEU A 121 -0.40 -23.05 6.10
CA LEU A 121 -0.18 -22.02 7.11
C LEU A 121 -1.22 -22.05 8.23
N LEU A 122 -2.29 -22.85 8.13
CA LEU A 122 -3.36 -22.89 9.13
C LEU A 122 -2.88 -23.22 10.55
N PRO A 123 -1.99 -24.22 10.78
CA PRO A 123 -1.45 -24.49 12.10
C PRO A 123 -0.72 -23.28 12.70
N SER A 124 0.04 -22.59 11.87
CA SER A 124 0.79 -21.39 12.27
C SER A 124 -0.12 -20.23 12.64
N VAL A 125 -1.19 -19.98 11.87
CA VAL A 125 -2.18 -18.94 12.19
C VAL A 125 -2.90 -19.28 13.50
N ILE A 126 -3.28 -20.55 13.75
CA ILE A 126 -3.89 -20.97 15.00
C ILE A 126 -2.91 -20.76 16.17
N SER A 127 -1.64 -21.12 16.02
CA SER A 127 -0.60 -20.87 17.01
C SER A 127 -0.47 -19.39 17.35
N VAL A 128 -0.41 -18.51 16.35
CA VAL A 128 -0.35 -17.05 16.55
C VAL A 128 -1.58 -16.53 17.30
N LEU A 129 -2.78 -16.99 16.93
CA LEU A 129 -4.02 -16.55 17.58
C LEU A 129 -4.15 -17.04 19.04
N SER A 130 -3.50 -18.17 19.39
CA SER A 130 -3.48 -18.72 20.75
C SER A 130 -2.35 -18.15 21.62
N SER A 131 -1.41 -17.41 21.05
CA SER A 131 -0.26 -16.83 21.74
C SER A 131 -0.49 -15.37 22.12
N ASN A 132 0.33 -14.83 23.02
CA ASN A 132 0.35 -13.41 23.30
C ASN A 132 0.94 -12.65 22.09
N MET A 133 0.09 -11.93 21.36
CA MET A 133 0.49 -11.22 20.15
C MET A 133 1.52 -10.09 20.40
N GLY A 134 1.60 -9.57 21.63
CA GLY A 134 2.58 -8.57 22.03
C GLY A 134 3.99 -9.15 22.04
N ASP A 135 4.15 -10.30 22.69
CA ASP A 135 5.45 -11.00 22.85
C ASP A 135 5.96 -11.48 21.50
N LEU A 136 5.12 -12.14 20.69
CA LEU A 136 5.49 -12.60 19.36
C LEU A 136 6.06 -11.48 18.46
N ARG A 137 5.57 -10.26 18.60
CA ARG A 137 6.06 -9.15 17.80
C ARG A 137 7.35 -8.53 18.33
N SER A 138 7.55 -8.53 19.65
CA SER A 138 8.83 -8.13 20.25
C SER A 138 9.94 -9.09 19.86
N ASP A 139 9.68 -10.40 19.91
CA ASP A 139 10.61 -11.44 19.49
C ASP A 139 10.95 -11.34 18.00
N ALA A 140 9.94 -11.12 17.15
CA ALA A 140 10.15 -10.90 15.71
C ALA A 140 11.00 -9.66 15.39
N ALA A 141 10.97 -8.63 16.23
CA ALA A 141 11.80 -7.44 16.07
C ALA A 141 13.23 -7.68 16.56
N SER A 142 13.41 -8.44 17.65
CA SER A 142 14.73 -8.72 18.24
C SER A 142 15.54 -9.74 17.43
N ASP A 143 14.91 -10.81 16.95
CA ASP A 143 15.60 -11.92 16.31
C ASP A 143 15.76 -11.78 14.78
N GLY A 144 15.23 -10.72 14.18
CA GLY A 144 15.27 -10.52 12.72
C GLY A 144 14.39 -11.49 11.91
N ASN A 145 13.91 -12.55 12.55
CA ASN A 145 12.95 -13.49 12.00
C ASN A 145 11.54 -12.94 12.14
N GLN A 146 10.97 -12.43 11.07
CA GLN A 146 9.59 -11.92 11.06
C GLN A 146 8.56 -13.03 11.33
N THR A 147 8.99 -14.27 11.39
CA THR A 147 8.17 -15.41 11.80
C THR A 147 9.07 -16.40 12.49
N THR A 148 8.88 -16.58 13.76
CA THR A 148 9.38 -17.72 14.56
C THR A 148 8.84 -19.07 14.06
N LEU A 149 8.16 -19.07 12.93
CA LEU A 149 7.56 -20.24 12.35
C LEU A 149 8.60 -20.96 11.50
N ALA A 150 9.05 -22.11 11.96
CA ALA A 150 9.84 -23.05 11.18
C ALA A 150 8.98 -23.66 10.05
N LEU A 151 8.65 -22.85 9.04
CA LEU A 151 7.92 -23.32 7.88
C LEU A 151 8.82 -24.22 7.02
N PRO A 152 8.29 -25.31 6.44
CA PRO A 152 9.03 -26.09 5.45
C PRO A 152 9.53 -25.21 4.31
N GLY A 153 10.77 -25.44 3.82
CA GLY A 153 11.41 -24.56 2.84
C GLY A 153 10.61 -24.36 1.55
N ILE A 154 9.82 -25.36 1.13
CA ILE A 154 8.92 -25.22 -0.04
C ILE A 154 7.79 -24.23 0.25
N VAL A 155 7.21 -24.25 1.45
CA VAL A 155 6.13 -23.32 1.86
C VAL A 155 6.67 -21.90 1.94
N GLN A 156 7.87 -21.70 2.49
CA GLN A 156 8.54 -20.40 2.54
C GLN A 156 8.74 -19.80 1.15
N ARG A 157 9.24 -20.62 0.18
CA ARG A 157 9.45 -20.17 -1.20
C ARG A 157 8.13 -19.79 -1.90
N VAL A 158 7.11 -20.64 -1.78
CA VAL A 158 5.79 -20.37 -2.35
C VAL A 158 5.18 -19.10 -1.74
N LEU A 159 5.28 -18.95 -0.42
CA LEU A 159 4.82 -17.77 0.30
C LEU A 159 5.57 -16.51 -0.14
N PHE A 160 6.89 -16.57 -0.29
CA PHE A 160 7.70 -15.46 -0.76
C PHE A 160 7.26 -14.99 -2.16
N ILE A 161 7.07 -15.91 -3.11
CA ILE A 161 6.58 -15.61 -4.46
C ILE A 161 5.16 -15.02 -4.39
N TYR A 162 4.28 -15.61 -3.56
CA TYR A 162 2.91 -15.13 -3.42
C TYR A 162 2.86 -13.71 -2.83
N MET A 163 3.69 -13.40 -1.86
CA MET A 163 3.82 -12.06 -1.28
C MET A 163 4.21 -11.02 -2.34
N GLY A 164 5.09 -11.38 -3.27
CA GLY A 164 5.46 -10.52 -4.39
C GLY A 164 4.38 -10.32 -5.45
N ILE A 165 3.48 -11.29 -5.65
CA ILE A 165 2.43 -11.19 -6.70
C ILE A 165 1.05 -10.79 -6.16
N ARG A 166 0.85 -10.71 -4.86
CA ARG A 166 -0.47 -10.55 -4.20
C ARG A 166 -1.29 -9.36 -4.72
N THR A 167 -0.67 -8.20 -4.94
CA THR A 167 -1.35 -7.00 -5.44
C THR A 167 -1.84 -7.20 -6.87
N VAL A 168 -1.03 -7.80 -7.74
CA VAL A 168 -1.44 -8.20 -9.09
C VAL A 168 -2.62 -9.17 -9.04
N VAL A 169 -2.56 -10.18 -8.17
CA VAL A 169 -3.64 -11.16 -7.96
C VAL A 169 -4.94 -10.49 -7.52
N THR A 170 -4.86 -9.54 -6.61
CA THR A 170 -6.02 -8.75 -6.16
C THR A 170 -6.64 -7.96 -7.31
N ILE A 171 -5.83 -7.23 -8.09
CA ILE A 171 -6.32 -6.43 -9.23
C ILE A 171 -6.95 -7.34 -10.29
N MET A 172 -6.28 -8.48 -10.60
CA MET A 172 -6.80 -9.48 -11.54
C MET A 172 -8.11 -10.09 -11.04
N ALA A 173 -8.24 -10.36 -9.73
CA ALA A 173 -9.44 -10.92 -9.14
C ALA A 173 -10.63 -9.95 -9.24
N VAL A 174 -10.44 -8.66 -8.96
CA VAL A 174 -11.49 -7.64 -9.12
C VAL A 174 -11.87 -7.50 -10.61
N TYR A 175 -10.88 -7.42 -11.51
CA TYR A 175 -11.13 -7.35 -12.95
C TYR A 175 -11.93 -8.53 -13.46
N THR A 176 -11.52 -9.76 -13.14
CA THR A 176 -12.22 -10.98 -13.59
C THR A 176 -13.62 -11.06 -13.02
N PHE A 177 -13.82 -10.67 -11.78
CA PHE A 177 -15.12 -10.65 -11.13
C PHE A 177 -16.10 -9.69 -11.81
N VAL A 178 -15.63 -8.57 -12.33
CA VAL A 178 -16.47 -7.58 -13.00
C VAL A 178 -16.76 -7.97 -14.46
N PHE A 179 -15.74 -8.40 -15.19
CA PHE A 179 -15.87 -8.53 -16.67
C PHE A 179 -16.06 -9.95 -17.17
N ILE A 180 -15.66 -10.99 -16.42
CA ILE A 180 -15.74 -12.37 -16.90
C ILE A 180 -17.07 -13.01 -16.51
N LYS A 181 -17.89 -13.27 -17.52
CA LYS A 181 -19.22 -13.90 -17.34
C LYS A 181 -19.17 -15.44 -17.37
N GLN A 182 -18.11 -16.01 -17.97
CA GLN A 182 -17.90 -17.46 -18.07
C GLN A 182 -17.33 -18.00 -16.75
N ASN A 183 -17.53 -19.32 -16.50
CA ASN A 183 -16.98 -19.99 -15.30
C ASN A 183 -17.22 -19.23 -13.98
N LYS A 184 -18.44 -18.75 -13.77
CA LYS A 184 -18.80 -17.91 -12.61
C LYS A 184 -18.39 -18.49 -11.26
N LYS A 185 -18.39 -19.84 -11.12
CA LYS A 185 -17.97 -20.49 -9.87
C LYS A 185 -16.46 -20.26 -9.62
N LEU A 186 -15.62 -20.51 -10.62
CA LEU A 186 -14.17 -20.27 -10.53
C LEU A 186 -13.87 -18.80 -10.25
N VAL A 187 -14.51 -17.88 -10.98
CA VAL A 187 -14.33 -16.43 -10.82
C VAL A 187 -14.67 -15.99 -9.40
N ARG A 188 -15.76 -16.47 -8.81
CA ARG A 188 -16.15 -16.14 -7.43
C ARG A 188 -15.17 -16.69 -6.40
N TRP A 189 -14.78 -17.97 -6.53
CA TRP A 189 -13.80 -18.56 -5.61
C TRP A 189 -12.46 -17.84 -5.69
N PHE A 190 -11.99 -17.52 -6.90
CA PHE A 190 -10.76 -16.77 -7.09
C PHE A 190 -10.85 -15.36 -6.46
N PHE A 191 -11.98 -14.67 -6.66
CA PHE A 191 -12.19 -13.35 -6.06
C PHE A 191 -12.16 -13.40 -4.54
N TYR A 192 -12.98 -14.27 -3.92
CA TYR A 192 -13.03 -14.35 -2.46
C TYR A 192 -11.69 -14.79 -1.87
N SER A 193 -11.05 -15.77 -2.43
CA SER A 193 -9.75 -16.24 -1.98
C SER A 193 -8.71 -15.12 -2.07
N SER A 194 -8.65 -14.37 -3.18
CA SER A 194 -7.67 -13.30 -3.38
C SER A 194 -7.90 -12.09 -2.48
N VAL A 195 -9.14 -11.77 -2.13
CA VAL A 195 -9.46 -10.68 -1.21
C VAL A 195 -9.18 -11.08 0.24
N LEU A 196 -9.43 -12.34 0.61
CA LEU A 196 -9.25 -12.82 1.98
C LEU A 196 -7.79 -13.18 2.31
N MET A 197 -6.98 -13.57 1.32
CA MET A 197 -5.61 -14.02 1.57
C MET A 197 -4.72 -12.97 2.27
N PRO A 198 -4.73 -11.67 1.90
CA PRO A 198 -3.99 -10.66 2.65
C PRO A 198 -4.45 -10.50 4.10
N VAL A 199 -5.74 -10.72 4.39
CA VAL A 199 -6.27 -10.75 5.76
C VAL A 199 -5.69 -11.93 6.53
N TYR A 200 -5.68 -13.11 5.91
CA TYR A 200 -5.10 -14.32 6.49
C TYR A 200 -3.61 -14.17 6.79
N LEU A 201 -2.85 -13.61 5.84
CA LEU A 201 -1.42 -13.30 6.03
C LEU A 201 -1.19 -12.22 7.10
N SER A 202 -2.12 -11.30 7.24
CA SER A 202 -2.10 -10.29 8.30
C SER A 202 -2.18 -10.90 9.70
N LEU A 203 -2.98 -11.94 9.87
CA LEU A 203 -3.03 -12.71 11.11
C LEU A 203 -1.72 -13.45 11.36
N LEU A 204 -1.16 -14.12 10.32
CA LEU A 204 0.09 -14.85 10.43
C LEU A 204 1.26 -13.96 10.87
N TYR A 205 1.38 -12.76 10.30
CA TYR A 205 2.49 -11.83 10.57
C TYR A 205 2.19 -10.81 11.67
N VAL A 206 1.01 -10.87 12.30
CA VAL A 206 0.53 -9.87 13.26
C VAL A 206 0.65 -8.43 12.70
N MET A 207 0.43 -8.28 11.38
CA MET A 207 0.55 -7.02 10.65
C MET A 207 -0.82 -6.44 10.27
N ARG A 208 -1.28 -5.45 11.01
CA ARG A 208 -2.57 -4.78 10.77
C ARG A 208 -2.68 -4.06 9.43
N SER A 209 -1.55 -3.56 8.94
CA SER A 209 -1.50 -2.73 7.73
C SER A 209 -1.99 -3.45 6.47
N TYR A 210 -1.75 -4.75 6.33
CA TYR A 210 -2.20 -5.50 5.13
C TYR A 210 -3.71 -5.54 4.99
N ILE A 211 -4.46 -5.62 6.10
CA ILE A 211 -5.93 -5.59 6.10
C ILE A 211 -6.40 -4.24 5.57
N LEU A 212 -5.85 -3.15 6.11
CA LEU A 212 -6.23 -1.79 5.72
C LEU A 212 -5.92 -1.51 4.25
N PHE A 213 -4.71 -1.86 3.81
CA PHE A 213 -4.29 -1.61 2.44
C PHE A 213 -5.11 -2.42 1.45
N GLN A 214 -5.39 -3.69 1.76
CA GLN A 214 -6.25 -4.55 0.95
C GLN A 214 -7.67 -3.99 0.85
N PHE A 215 -8.24 -3.56 1.97
CA PHE A 215 -9.58 -2.97 2.01
C PHE A 215 -9.65 -1.72 1.11
N PHE A 216 -8.75 -0.77 1.28
CA PHE A 216 -8.75 0.47 0.49
C PHE A 216 -8.42 0.22 -0.98
N LEU A 217 -7.52 -0.71 -1.31
CA LEU A 217 -7.21 -1.07 -2.69
C LEU A 217 -8.42 -1.70 -3.39
N VAL A 218 -9.10 -2.65 -2.76
CA VAL A 218 -10.31 -3.28 -3.32
C VAL A 218 -11.42 -2.26 -3.47
N ALA A 219 -11.65 -1.40 -2.47
CA ALA A 219 -12.63 -0.32 -2.54
C ALA A 219 -12.32 0.64 -3.70
N PHE A 220 -11.06 1.06 -3.86
CA PHE A 220 -10.60 1.89 -4.96
C PHE A 220 -10.90 1.27 -6.32
N LEU A 221 -10.52 0.00 -6.53
CA LEU A 221 -10.75 -0.72 -7.79
C LEU A 221 -12.24 -0.87 -8.12
N ILE A 222 -13.07 -1.16 -7.10
CA ILE A 222 -14.52 -1.29 -7.28
C ILE A 222 -15.15 0.05 -7.64
N VAL A 223 -14.70 1.13 -6.99
CA VAL A 223 -15.21 2.47 -7.30
C VAL A 223 -14.81 2.91 -8.71
N ILE A 224 -13.60 2.60 -9.15
CA ILE A 224 -13.18 2.84 -10.55
C ILE A 224 -14.05 2.07 -11.55
N LEU A 225 -14.39 0.83 -11.22
CA LEU A 225 -15.18 -0.05 -12.08
C LEU A 225 -16.70 0.02 -11.81
N LYS A 226 -17.17 0.97 -10.99
CA LYS A 226 -18.56 1.03 -10.51
C LYS A 226 -19.61 1.01 -11.62
N ASP A 227 -19.33 1.59 -12.78
CA ASP A 227 -20.28 1.70 -13.88
C ASP A 227 -20.46 0.37 -14.62
N TYR A 228 -19.54 -0.58 -14.43
CA TYR A 228 -19.58 -1.94 -15.01
C TYR A 228 -20.06 -3.00 -14.03
N VAL A 229 -20.27 -2.62 -12.76
CA VAL A 229 -20.71 -3.52 -11.69
C VAL A 229 -22.22 -3.42 -11.53
N SER A 230 -22.93 -4.55 -11.55
CA SER A 230 -24.40 -4.60 -11.37
C SER A 230 -24.80 -4.07 -9.98
N LYS A 231 -26.02 -3.51 -9.85
CA LYS A 231 -26.54 -3.02 -8.54
C LYS A 231 -26.50 -4.10 -7.45
N ARG A 232 -26.83 -5.36 -7.81
CA ARG A 232 -26.79 -6.51 -6.89
C ARG A 232 -25.35 -6.77 -6.42
N THR A 233 -24.40 -6.80 -7.35
CA THR A 233 -22.98 -7.01 -7.06
C THR A 233 -22.42 -5.89 -6.18
N LYS A 234 -22.76 -4.61 -6.44
CA LYS A 234 -22.37 -3.48 -5.59
C LYS A 234 -22.84 -3.68 -4.15
N ARG A 235 -24.08 -4.09 -3.94
CA ARG A 235 -24.64 -4.35 -2.61
C ARG A 235 -23.90 -5.48 -1.89
N VAL A 236 -23.61 -6.59 -2.59
CA VAL A 236 -22.86 -7.73 -2.00
C VAL A 236 -21.46 -7.30 -1.58
N ILE A 237 -20.75 -6.57 -2.45
CA ILE A 237 -19.41 -6.07 -2.15
C ILE A 237 -19.42 -5.10 -0.96
N LEU A 238 -20.42 -4.21 -0.91
CA LEU A 238 -20.58 -3.28 0.21
C LEU A 238 -20.81 -4.03 1.52
N ILE A 239 -21.66 -5.05 1.54
CA ILE A 239 -21.91 -5.87 2.73
C ILE A 239 -20.64 -6.60 3.16
N ILE A 240 -19.94 -7.25 2.22
CA ILE A 240 -18.67 -7.93 2.51
C ILE A 240 -17.64 -6.94 3.03
N GLY A 241 -17.52 -5.77 2.39
CA GLY A 241 -16.63 -4.70 2.81
C GLY A 241 -16.94 -4.18 4.21
N MET A 242 -18.23 -4.00 4.56
CA MET A 242 -18.64 -3.61 5.91
C MET A 242 -18.29 -4.70 6.94
N VAL A 243 -18.63 -5.95 6.67
CA VAL A 243 -18.34 -7.07 7.58
C VAL A 243 -16.83 -7.23 7.80
N LEU A 244 -16.04 -7.17 6.72
CA LEU A 244 -14.57 -7.22 6.82
C LEU A 244 -14.02 -5.99 7.52
N GLY A 245 -14.55 -4.80 7.24
CA GLY A 245 -14.16 -3.55 7.88
C GLY A 245 -14.43 -3.56 9.39
N ILE A 246 -15.62 -3.98 9.81
CA ILE A 246 -15.98 -4.10 11.22
C ILE A 246 -15.12 -5.17 11.91
N GLY A 247 -14.99 -6.36 11.30
CA GLY A 247 -14.16 -7.44 11.86
C GLY A 247 -12.68 -7.03 11.97
N ALA A 248 -12.13 -6.40 10.92
CA ALA A 248 -10.77 -5.86 10.94
C ALA A 248 -10.61 -4.78 12.02
N SER A 249 -11.57 -3.85 12.15
CA SER A 249 -11.54 -2.81 13.18
C SER A 249 -11.57 -3.42 14.58
N ALA A 250 -12.41 -4.42 14.83
CA ALA A 250 -12.48 -5.10 16.11
C ALA A 250 -11.15 -5.79 16.46
N ILE A 251 -10.52 -6.48 15.50
CA ILE A 251 -9.20 -7.10 15.68
C ILE A 251 -8.13 -6.01 15.93
N LEU A 252 -8.16 -4.93 15.18
CA LEU A 252 -7.22 -3.81 15.31
C LEU A 252 -7.33 -3.16 16.71
N ILE A 253 -8.55 -2.92 17.18
CA ILE A 253 -8.83 -2.37 18.51
C ILE A 253 -8.35 -3.33 19.59
N SER A 254 -8.70 -4.62 19.49
CA SER A 254 -8.28 -5.63 20.44
C SER A 254 -6.76 -5.72 20.59
N ILE A 255 -6.04 -5.80 19.45
CA ILE A 255 -4.56 -5.84 19.43
C ILE A 255 -3.97 -4.52 19.97
N SER A 256 -4.60 -3.38 19.69
CA SER A 256 -4.11 -2.09 20.18
C SER A 256 -4.29 -1.98 21.70
N ASN A 257 -5.46 -2.34 22.22
CA ASN A 257 -5.73 -2.28 23.65
C ASN A 257 -4.86 -3.24 24.46
N SER A 258 -4.61 -4.46 23.96
CA SER A 258 -3.72 -5.41 24.62
C SER A 258 -2.25 -4.96 24.69
N ARG A 259 -1.82 -4.10 23.75
CA ARG A 259 -0.42 -3.61 23.67
C ARG A 259 -0.19 -2.28 24.36
N PHE A 260 -1.17 -1.41 24.40
CA PHE A 260 -0.99 0.00 24.73
C PHE A 260 -1.89 0.50 25.86
N SER A 261 -2.76 -0.38 26.40
CA SER A 261 -3.63 -0.06 27.53
C SER A 261 -4.05 1.42 27.64
N ASP A 262 -3.44 2.15 28.55
CA ASP A 262 -3.78 3.55 28.86
C ASP A 262 -3.32 4.58 27.80
N MET A 263 -2.52 4.15 26.80
CA MET A 263 -2.03 5.01 25.73
C MET A 263 -2.65 4.70 24.35
N ALA A 264 -3.75 3.96 24.30
CA ALA A 264 -4.36 3.53 23.03
C ALA A 264 -4.70 4.72 22.10
N GLU A 265 -5.25 5.82 22.64
CA GLU A 265 -5.59 7.02 21.89
C GLU A 265 -4.37 7.66 21.23
N PHE A 266 -3.27 7.79 21.98
CA PHE A 266 -1.99 8.27 21.45
C PHE A 266 -1.53 7.45 20.23
N PHE A 267 -1.58 6.11 20.32
CA PHE A 267 -1.13 5.24 19.23
C PHE A 267 -2.05 5.27 18.01
N TYR A 268 -3.35 5.55 18.15
CA TYR A 268 -4.22 5.77 17.01
C TYR A 268 -3.78 6.98 16.17
N TYR A 269 -3.58 8.13 16.82
CA TYR A 269 -3.13 9.33 16.13
C TYR A 269 -1.70 9.18 15.62
N LYS A 270 -0.83 8.51 16.37
CA LYS A 270 0.54 8.21 15.96
C LYS A 270 0.54 7.45 14.64
N TYR A 271 -0.06 6.27 14.57
CA TYR A 271 -0.02 5.44 13.36
C TYR A 271 -0.64 6.11 12.12
N ALA A 272 -1.63 6.95 12.31
CA ALA A 272 -2.28 7.64 11.19
C ALA A 272 -1.55 8.92 10.76
N GLY A 273 -0.88 9.62 11.69
CA GLY A 273 -0.36 10.97 11.47
C GLY A 273 1.15 11.12 11.51
N GLU A 274 1.88 10.16 12.11
CA GLU A 274 3.33 10.30 12.33
C GLU A 274 4.15 10.49 11.04
N THR A 275 3.70 9.93 9.92
CA THR A 275 4.36 10.11 8.63
C THR A 275 4.60 11.57 8.28
N PHE A 276 3.58 12.42 8.45
CA PHE A 276 3.70 13.84 8.14
C PHE A 276 4.60 14.58 9.14
N VAL A 277 4.45 14.26 10.43
CA VAL A 277 5.24 14.89 11.49
C VAL A 277 6.71 14.53 11.35
N ASN A 278 7.00 13.24 11.16
CA ASN A 278 8.38 12.75 11.03
C ASN A 278 9.04 13.24 9.73
N PHE A 279 8.29 13.28 8.63
CA PHE A 279 8.81 13.80 7.35
C PHE A 279 9.14 15.30 7.45
N GLY A 280 8.25 16.11 8.05
CA GLY A 280 8.41 17.55 8.15
C GLY A 280 9.39 18.01 9.23
N GLY A 281 9.60 17.21 10.26
CA GLY A 281 10.51 17.48 11.37
C GLY A 281 11.84 16.76 11.20
N GLU A 282 11.88 15.47 11.53
CA GLU A 282 13.11 14.69 11.60
C GLU A 282 13.81 14.57 10.25
N MET A 283 13.10 14.05 9.23
CA MET A 283 13.72 13.80 7.94
C MET A 283 14.18 15.09 7.25
N TRP A 284 13.32 16.11 7.19
CA TRP A 284 13.64 17.33 6.46
C TRP A 284 14.84 18.08 7.04
N ASN A 285 14.98 18.10 8.37
CA ASN A 285 16.03 18.85 9.04
C ASN A 285 17.35 18.08 9.17
N HIS A 286 17.32 16.74 9.19
CA HIS A 286 18.48 15.93 9.54
C HIS A 286 19.05 15.08 8.42
N LEU A 287 18.30 14.82 7.35
CA LEU A 287 18.79 13.96 6.27
C LEU A 287 20.05 14.54 5.62
N LYS A 288 21.19 13.83 5.78
CA LYS A 288 22.49 14.24 5.21
C LYS A 288 23.00 13.30 4.13
N GLY A 289 22.53 12.05 4.11
CA GLY A 289 22.97 11.03 3.18
C GLY A 289 21.82 10.21 2.61
N THR A 290 22.15 9.19 1.82
CA THR A 290 21.18 8.25 1.23
C THR A 290 21.76 6.85 1.23
N THR A 291 20.91 5.83 1.18
CA THR A 291 21.33 4.43 1.08
C THR A 291 21.49 3.96 -0.38
N ASN A 292 21.22 4.81 -1.38
CA ASN A 292 21.41 4.57 -2.81
C ASN A 292 20.80 3.25 -3.34
N GLY A 293 19.64 2.86 -2.85
CA GLY A 293 18.93 1.65 -3.25
C GLY A 293 19.41 0.37 -2.55
N SER A 294 20.43 0.43 -1.70
CA SER A 294 21.04 -0.77 -1.11
C SER A 294 20.19 -1.42 -0.02
N VAL A 295 19.31 -0.67 0.64
CA VAL A 295 18.56 -1.13 1.82
C VAL A 295 17.10 -1.47 1.50
N TYR A 296 16.37 -0.56 0.84
CA TYR A 296 14.95 -0.80 0.55
C TYR A 296 14.75 -1.49 -0.81
N PHE A 297 15.71 -1.38 -1.73
CA PHE A 297 15.66 -2.02 -3.03
C PHE A 297 16.77 -3.06 -3.25
N PRO A 298 17.09 -3.94 -2.28
CA PRO A 298 18.24 -4.83 -2.37
C PRO A 298 18.17 -5.76 -3.60
N LEU A 299 17.02 -6.35 -3.90
CA LEU A 299 16.87 -7.25 -5.03
C LEU A 299 17.00 -6.50 -6.37
N ILE A 300 16.35 -5.34 -6.52
CA ILE A 300 16.43 -4.55 -7.75
C ILE A 300 17.85 -4.03 -7.93
N ASN A 301 18.48 -3.54 -6.87
CA ASN A 301 19.84 -3.02 -6.91
C ASN A 301 20.84 -4.12 -7.29
N HIS A 302 20.68 -5.33 -6.73
CA HIS A 302 21.47 -6.50 -7.10
C HIS A 302 21.31 -6.86 -8.59
N LEU A 303 20.08 -6.89 -9.12
CA LEU A 303 19.82 -7.16 -10.53
C LEU A 303 20.44 -6.11 -11.47
N LEU A 304 20.63 -4.89 -11.00
CA LEU A 304 21.29 -3.81 -11.73
C LEU A 304 22.81 -3.79 -11.53
N GLY A 305 23.39 -4.77 -10.82
CA GLY A 305 24.83 -4.87 -10.56
C GLY A 305 25.32 -3.94 -9.44
N GLY A 306 24.40 -3.36 -8.65
CA GLY A 306 24.73 -2.51 -7.51
C GLY A 306 25.04 -3.29 -6.24
N HIS A 307 25.65 -2.60 -5.27
CA HIS A 307 25.91 -3.15 -3.94
C HIS A 307 24.62 -3.26 -3.13
N THR A 308 24.47 -4.35 -2.39
CA THR A 308 23.33 -4.59 -1.51
C THR A 308 23.79 -4.89 -0.10
N GLU A 309 23.10 -4.29 0.87
CA GLU A 309 23.34 -4.58 2.28
C GLU A 309 22.48 -5.74 2.76
N THR A 310 23.05 -6.59 3.58
CA THR A 310 22.34 -7.71 4.22
C THR A 310 22.41 -7.54 5.73
N PHE A 311 21.26 -7.65 6.38
CA PHE A 311 21.13 -7.45 7.82
C PHE A 311 20.60 -8.74 8.46
N LYS A 312 21.16 -9.10 9.59
CA LYS A 312 20.70 -10.25 10.39
C LYS A 312 19.46 -9.89 11.20
N THR A 313 19.41 -8.68 11.71
CA THR A 313 18.32 -8.17 12.55
C THR A 313 17.72 -6.88 11.97
N LEU A 314 16.51 -6.54 12.42
CA LEU A 314 15.89 -5.27 12.09
C LEU A 314 16.66 -4.10 12.72
N TRP A 315 17.26 -4.30 13.89
CA TRP A 315 18.08 -3.32 14.58
C TRP A 315 19.34 -2.96 13.78
N GLU A 316 20.11 -3.94 13.29
CA GLU A 316 21.24 -3.72 12.40
C GLU A 316 20.87 -2.89 11.16
N LYS A 317 19.69 -3.18 10.58
CA LYS A 317 19.17 -2.41 9.46
C LYS A 317 18.90 -0.96 9.81
N TRP A 318 18.27 -0.71 10.95
CA TRP A 318 17.99 0.65 11.41
C TRP A 318 19.26 1.41 11.76
N ASP A 319 20.20 0.80 12.49
CA ASP A 319 21.50 1.41 12.82
C ASP A 319 22.28 1.79 11.56
N TYR A 320 22.25 0.92 10.54
CA TYR A 320 22.89 1.24 9.25
C TYR A 320 22.21 2.45 8.57
N ILE A 321 20.88 2.48 8.51
CA ILE A 321 20.16 3.63 7.93
C ILE A 321 20.46 4.90 8.72
N ASN A 322 20.41 4.86 10.05
CA ASN A 322 20.72 6.00 10.92
C ASN A 322 22.14 6.53 10.65
N GLY A 323 23.12 5.64 10.56
CA GLY A 323 24.51 6.00 10.25
C GLY A 323 24.69 6.59 8.85
N ALA A 324 24.02 6.03 7.84
CA ALA A 324 24.11 6.46 6.44
C ALA A 324 23.37 7.78 6.17
N THR A 325 22.27 8.04 6.88
CA THR A 325 21.33 9.13 6.56
C THR A 325 21.21 10.20 7.62
N ASN A 326 21.68 9.94 8.84
CA ASN A 326 21.59 10.82 10.01
C ASN A 326 20.14 11.14 10.44
N ILE A 327 19.19 10.20 10.20
CA ILE A 327 17.80 10.30 10.65
C ILE A 327 17.42 9.07 11.49
N ASP A 328 16.44 9.22 12.38
CA ASP A 328 15.91 8.08 13.15
C ASP A 328 15.04 7.17 12.25
N SER A 329 15.53 5.99 11.94
CA SER A 329 14.80 5.01 11.10
C SER A 329 13.84 4.12 11.87
N HIS A 330 13.70 4.26 13.20
CA HIS A 330 12.73 3.54 14.00
C HIS A 330 11.30 4.08 13.86
N ILE A 331 11.13 5.21 13.17
CA ILE A 331 9.86 5.89 12.94
C ILE A 331 9.46 5.85 11.46
N PHE A 332 8.17 6.01 11.18
CA PHE A 332 7.66 5.92 9.81
C PHE A 332 7.70 7.27 9.10
N TYR A 333 8.16 7.25 7.85
CA TYR A 333 8.22 8.41 6.96
C TYR A 333 7.30 8.25 5.73
N GLY A 334 6.51 7.17 5.68
CA GLY A 334 5.62 6.85 4.57
C GLY A 334 6.31 6.46 3.27
N GLY A 335 5.53 6.37 2.20
CA GLY A 335 6.04 5.93 0.91
C GLY A 335 7.04 6.91 0.27
N ILE A 336 6.74 8.19 0.31
CA ILE A 336 7.61 9.24 -0.24
C ILE A 336 8.89 9.33 0.58
N GLY A 337 8.80 9.30 1.91
CA GLY A 337 9.96 9.32 2.78
C GLY A 337 10.87 8.10 2.59
N GLY A 338 10.32 6.92 2.37
CA GLY A 338 11.11 5.74 2.03
C GLY A 338 11.94 5.90 0.75
N LEU A 339 11.37 6.53 -0.27
CA LEU A 339 12.13 6.87 -1.49
C LEU A 339 13.19 7.93 -1.23
N VAL A 340 12.91 8.91 -0.35
CA VAL A 340 13.87 9.96 0.02
C VAL A 340 15.05 9.39 0.79
N ILE A 341 14.85 8.42 1.68
CA ILE A 341 15.94 7.69 2.36
C ILE A 341 16.88 7.04 1.34
N GLU A 342 16.33 6.44 0.30
CA GLU A 342 17.15 5.73 -0.70
C GLU A 342 17.83 6.67 -1.70
N PHE A 343 17.14 7.70 -2.15
CA PHE A 343 17.58 8.47 -3.31
C PHE A 343 17.80 9.96 -3.04
N GLY A 344 17.44 10.46 -1.87
CA GLY A 344 17.44 11.88 -1.54
C GLY A 344 16.28 12.63 -2.22
N TYR A 345 16.14 13.90 -1.90
CA TYR A 345 14.98 14.70 -2.32
C TYR A 345 14.87 14.87 -3.84
N VAL A 346 15.96 15.26 -4.51
CA VAL A 346 15.93 15.58 -5.95
C VAL A 346 15.70 14.33 -6.80
N LYS A 347 16.48 13.26 -6.56
CA LYS A 347 16.34 12.03 -7.34
C LYS A 347 14.95 11.40 -7.13
N THR A 348 14.41 11.47 -5.93
CA THR A 348 13.05 10.97 -5.64
C THR A 348 11.99 11.67 -6.48
N LEU A 349 11.99 13.01 -6.58
CA LEU A 349 11.05 13.74 -7.44
C LEU A 349 11.24 13.38 -8.91
N LEU A 350 12.47 13.23 -9.37
CA LEU A 350 12.75 12.83 -10.76
C LEU A 350 12.22 11.42 -11.05
N ILE A 351 12.42 10.46 -10.14
CA ILE A 351 11.92 9.09 -10.28
C ILE A 351 10.38 9.08 -10.29
N ILE A 352 9.74 9.74 -9.33
CA ILE A 352 8.28 9.84 -9.27
C ILE A 352 7.75 10.53 -10.53
N GLY A 353 8.33 11.67 -10.92
CA GLY A 353 7.92 12.42 -12.09
C GLY A 353 8.04 11.60 -13.37
N PHE A 354 9.15 10.90 -13.57
CA PHE A 354 9.38 10.03 -14.72
C PHE A 354 8.38 8.87 -14.77
N VAL A 355 8.24 8.11 -13.70
CA VAL A 355 7.31 6.97 -13.63
C VAL A 355 5.86 7.42 -13.86
N CYS A 356 5.45 8.51 -13.22
CA CYS A 356 4.10 9.04 -13.37
C CYS A 356 3.85 9.61 -14.78
N PHE A 357 4.85 10.26 -15.39
CA PHE A 357 4.77 10.72 -16.77
C PHE A 357 4.60 9.56 -17.76
N VAL A 358 5.36 8.47 -17.61
CA VAL A 358 5.23 7.27 -18.44
C VAL A 358 3.84 6.66 -18.28
N ILE A 359 3.36 6.46 -17.05
CA ILE A 359 2.03 5.90 -16.79
C ILE A 359 0.94 6.82 -17.35
N TYR A 360 1.03 8.13 -17.12
CA TYR A 360 0.11 9.13 -17.67
C TYR A 360 0.03 9.07 -19.20
N SER A 361 1.18 8.99 -19.87
CA SER A 361 1.28 8.93 -21.32
C SER A 361 0.66 7.65 -21.89
N ILE A 362 0.89 6.51 -21.22
CA ILE A 362 0.26 5.23 -21.59
C ILE A 362 -1.27 5.33 -21.47
N LEU A 363 -1.76 5.82 -20.32
CA LEU A 363 -3.20 5.90 -20.05
C LEU A 363 -3.91 6.91 -20.96
N LYS A 364 -3.27 8.02 -21.28
CA LYS A 364 -3.79 9.01 -22.23
C LYS A 364 -3.91 8.46 -23.65
N LYS A 365 -2.93 7.66 -24.09
CA LYS A 365 -2.94 7.03 -25.42
C LYS A 365 -3.97 5.90 -25.51
N HIS A 366 -4.20 5.19 -24.40
CA HIS A 366 -5.00 3.98 -24.33
C HIS A 366 -6.25 4.19 -23.47
N ASN A 367 -7.19 5.01 -23.98
CA ASN A 367 -8.42 5.35 -23.26
C ASN A 367 -9.46 4.21 -23.29
N TYR A 368 -9.11 3.07 -22.72
CA TYR A 368 -9.99 1.90 -22.60
C TYR A 368 -9.77 1.19 -21.27
N ILE A 369 -10.74 0.37 -20.87
CA ILE A 369 -10.61 -0.50 -19.70
C ILE A 369 -9.90 -1.78 -20.13
N SER A 370 -8.81 -2.10 -19.48
CA SER A 370 -8.09 -3.36 -19.64
C SER A 370 -7.40 -3.75 -18.34
N LEU A 371 -7.09 -5.03 -18.20
CA LEU A 371 -6.30 -5.48 -17.05
C LEU A 371 -4.94 -4.77 -16.95
N PRO A 372 -4.15 -4.57 -18.05
CA PRO A 372 -2.92 -3.78 -17.98
C PRO A 372 -3.10 -2.36 -17.44
N ASN A 373 -4.12 -1.63 -17.91
CA ASN A 373 -4.38 -0.28 -17.43
C ASN A 373 -4.80 -0.26 -15.95
N LEU A 374 -5.60 -1.25 -15.53
CA LEU A 374 -5.97 -1.41 -14.11
C LEU A 374 -4.77 -1.79 -13.24
N LEU A 375 -3.81 -2.56 -13.78
CA LEU A 375 -2.55 -2.81 -13.07
C LEU A 375 -1.80 -1.51 -12.82
N LEU A 376 -1.60 -0.65 -13.84
CA LEU A 376 -0.90 0.62 -13.68
C LEU A 376 -1.54 1.51 -12.61
N ILE A 377 -2.86 1.67 -12.70
CA ILE A 377 -3.60 2.51 -11.74
C ILE A 377 -3.66 1.87 -10.35
N GLY A 378 -3.88 0.56 -10.28
CA GLY A 378 -3.93 -0.18 -9.02
C GLY A 378 -2.59 -0.19 -8.29
N PHE A 379 -1.48 -0.23 -9.02
CA PHE A 379 -0.13 -0.15 -8.44
C PHE A 379 0.15 1.24 -7.86
N LEU A 380 -0.18 2.31 -8.60
CA LEU A 380 -0.08 3.67 -8.07
C LEU A 380 -0.98 3.88 -6.86
N ALA A 381 -2.22 3.37 -6.92
CA ALA A 381 -3.13 3.44 -5.79
C ALA A 381 -2.60 2.66 -4.58
N HIS A 382 -2.05 1.47 -4.79
CA HIS A 382 -1.44 0.68 -3.72
C HIS A 382 -0.28 1.42 -3.07
N PHE A 383 0.60 2.03 -3.87
CA PHE A 383 1.69 2.87 -3.35
C PHE A 383 1.17 4.06 -2.55
N LEU A 384 0.17 4.79 -3.05
CA LEU A 384 -0.39 5.95 -2.36
C LEU A 384 -1.15 5.55 -1.10
N ILE A 385 -1.98 4.51 -1.13
CA ILE A 385 -2.75 4.03 0.03
C ILE A 385 -1.80 3.58 1.14
N SER A 386 -0.82 2.75 0.82
CA SER A 386 0.15 2.28 1.82
C SER A 386 1.12 3.38 2.23
N GLY A 387 1.51 4.24 1.28
CA GLY A 387 2.47 5.32 1.47
C GLY A 387 2.00 6.43 2.41
N ALA A 388 0.70 6.52 2.69
CA ALA A 388 0.19 7.37 3.76
C ALA A 388 0.71 6.95 5.15
N PHE A 389 1.10 5.68 5.31
CA PHE A 389 1.53 5.11 6.58
C PHE A 389 2.98 4.60 6.53
N LEU A 390 3.32 3.79 5.53
CA LEU A 390 4.62 3.14 5.44
C LEU A 390 5.05 2.89 3.99
N PHE A 391 6.33 2.59 3.79
CA PHE A 391 6.87 2.21 2.49
C PHE A 391 6.77 0.69 2.28
N VAL A 392 5.84 0.24 1.42
CA VAL A 392 5.55 -1.18 1.21
C VAL A 392 6.51 -1.88 0.26
N PHE A 393 7.20 -1.15 -0.60
CA PHE A 393 8.10 -1.74 -1.60
C PHE A 393 9.50 -2.04 -1.09
N GLN A 394 9.71 -1.89 0.23
CA GLN A 394 10.99 -2.20 0.86
C GLN A 394 11.26 -3.70 0.96
N GLY A 395 12.56 -4.05 0.85
CA GLY A 395 13.04 -5.42 1.04
C GLY A 395 12.65 -6.38 -0.09
N GLY A 396 12.96 -7.66 0.08
CA GLY A 396 12.79 -8.66 -0.96
C GLY A 396 11.36 -8.80 -1.48
N TRP A 397 10.37 -8.83 -0.59
CA TRP A 397 8.95 -8.97 -0.98
C TRP A 397 8.44 -7.77 -1.75
N GLY A 398 8.73 -6.57 -1.28
CA GLY A 398 8.31 -5.34 -1.94
C GLY A 398 8.99 -5.16 -3.31
N ASN A 399 10.25 -5.54 -3.43
CA ASN A 399 10.95 -5.52 -4.71
C ASN A 399 10.39 -6.55 -5.70
N MET A 400 10.07 -7.77 -5.23
CA MET A 400 9.37 -8.78 -6.05
C MET A 400 8.01 -8.28 -6.51
N GLU A 401 7.30 -7.50 -5.69
CA GLU A 401 6.02 -6.90 -6.06
C GLU A 401 6.17 -5.95 -7.27
N ILE A 402 7.21 -5.12 -7.29
CA ILE A 402 7.53 -4.25 -8.44
C ILE A 402 7.84 -5.09 -9.68
N ILE A 403 8.69 -6.11 -9.55
CA ILE A 403 9.10 -6.98 -10.65
C ILE A 403 7.89 -7.71 -11.24
N PHE A 404 7.09 -8.37 -10.40
CA PHE A 404 5.90 -9.10 -10.86
C PHE A 404 4.83 -8.18 -11.44
N PHE A 405 4.70 -6.96 -10.91
CA PHE A 405 3.84 -5.96 -11.50
C PHE A 405 4.26 -5.63 -12.93
N LEU A 406 5.55 -5.32 -13.17
CA LEU A 406 6.07 -5.01 -14.50
C LEU A 406 5.90 -6.19 -15.46
N LEU A 407 6.29 -7.39 -15.04
CA LEU A 407 6.13 -8.62 -15.83
C LEU A 407 4.65 -8.86 -16.19
N SER A 408 3.76 -8.75 -15.22
CA SER A 408 2.32 -8.94 -15.44
C SER A 408 1.74 -7.91 -16.38
N TYR A 409 2.16 -6.66 -16.27
CA TYR A 409 1.74 -5.61 -17.19
C TYR A 409 2.09 -5.96 -18.64
N PHE A 410 3.33 -6.34 -18.93
CA PHE A 410 3.75 -6.69 -20.29
C PHE A 410 3.07 -7.96 -20.80
N ILE A 411 2.97 -9.01 -19.98
CA ILE A 411 2.28 -10.25 -20.33
C ILE A 411 0.82 -9.97 -20.69
N PHE A 412 0.06 -9.31 -19.81
CA PHE A 412 -1.36 -9.07 -20.05
C PHE A 412 -1.58 -8.07 -21.20
N LYS A 413 -0.67 -7.13 -21.43
CA LYS A 413 -0.73 -6.24 -22.58
C LYS A 413 -0.62 -7.00 -23.92
N SER A 414 0.24 -8.01 -23.98
CA SER A 414 0.45 -8.78 -25.21
C SER A 414 -0.72 -9.72 -25.56
N ILE A 415 -1.51 -10.14 -24.56
CA ILE A 415 -2.60 -11.12 -24.74
C ILE A 415 -4.02 -10.52 -24.63
N SER A 416 -4.13 -9.21 -24.41
CA SER A 416 -5.44 -8.53 -24.40
C SER A 416 -5.93 -8.24 -25.82
N LYS A 417 -7.24 -8.46 -26.07
CA LYS A 417 -7.92 -8.17 -27.34
C LYS A 417 -9.15 -7.31 -27.10
N VAL A 418 -9.52 -6.54 -28.13
CA VAL A 418 -10.81 -5.82 -28.14
C VAL A 418 -11.96 -6.80 -28.05
N GLN A 419 -12.92 -6.52 -27.20
CA GLN A 419 -14.21 -7.16 -27.21
C GLN A 419 -15.12 -6.33 -28.14
N ASN A 420 -15.44 -6.87 -29.32
CA ASN A 420 -16.48 -6.33 -30.18
C ASN A 420 -17.86 -6.62 -29.62
#